data_515c8f4bc4ae531e0dea170ab0f59932
#
_entry.id   515c8f4bc4ae531e0dea170ab0f59932
#
_cell.length_a   1.000
_cell.length_b   1.000
_cell.length_c   1.000
_cell.angle_alpha   90.00
_cell.angle_beta   90.00
_cell.angle_gamma   90.00
#
_symmetry.space_group_name_H-M   'P 1'
#
loop_
_entity.id
_entity.type
_entity.pdbx_description
1 polymer ?
#
loop_
_entity_poly.entity_id
_entity_poly.type
_entity_poly.pdbx_seq_one_letter_code
_entity_poly.pdbx_strand_id
1 'polypeptide(L)'
;MLQANFPAKIVYGENSLNFLSTLSAKRVVIFADEVFHKFNPEVFALLDSIFDTMGAQHWLYFGEGTEPTLGFIKENAKKLTEHQPDLILAIGGGSVIDAVKVMEVYYEHPDITNEQLYDRFHLPPLRRKAKLVAIPTTSGTGAEVSPIGVIYVPNDDPKIPQVKKGIADHQFIANYVILDPRFTVTCPRSVTASTAVDAFVHCIEAYVNKNPKNIFTDGFALEGMKKVVEWLPKALENPKDLTARAELQIAATMGGMALAGRGSGASHGAGKQIATICHIPHGMSVAIPLDQVIRLNSRVCLAEYATIARYLGVKAESDEQAVEGLIAVWNDLMKLVGFPRCRSELKIEKAVWDENLDALVKNSQNDAAMKGNPIKLTDDEVRGIFTTLDR
;
A
#
# COMPACT_ATOMS: atom_id res chain seq x y z
N MET A 1 -5.41 -13.46 22.38
CA MET A 1 -5.51 -14.31 21.17
C MET A 1 -4.89 -13.53 20.04
N LEU A 2 -3.95 -14.13 19.29
CA LEU A 2 -3.39 -13.53 18.08
C LEU A 2 -4.21 -13.99 16.89
N GLN A 3 -4.52 -13.08 15.94
CA GLN A 3 -5.33 -13.35 14.77
C GLN A 3 -4.60 -12.84 13.52
N ALA A 4 -4.69 -13.61 12.43
CA ALA A 4 -4.24 -13.21 11.11
C ALA A 4 -5.40 -13.39 10.13
N ASN A 5 -5.74 -12.34 9.39
CA ASN A 5 -6.82 -12.35 8.42
C ASN A 5 -6.21 -12.27 7.01
N PHE A 6 -6.60 -13.19 6.15
CA PHE A 6 -6.10 -13.29 4.78
C PHE A 6 -7.25 -13.41 3.81
N PRO A 7 -7.06 -13.11 2.51
CA PRO A 7 -8.03 -13.42 1.46
C PRO A 7 -8.41 -14.90 1.46
N ALA A 8 -9.63 -15.20 1.07
CA ALA A 8 -10.06 -16.61 0.93
C ALA A 8 -9.20 -17.34 -0.11
N LYS A 9 -8.74 -16.64 -1.14
CA LYS A 9 -7.86 -17.19 -2.17
C LYS A 9 -7.00 -16.11 -2.82
N ILE A 10 -5.73 -16.43 -3.03
CA ILE A 10 -4.80 -15.66 -3.85
C ILE A 10 -4.41 -16.54 -5.03
N VAL A 11 -4.66 -16.07 -6.25
CA VAL A 11 -4.28 -16.74 -7.50
C VAL A 11 -3.20 -15.88 -8.16
N TYR A 12 -2.07 -16.47 -8.50
CA TYR A 12 -0.92 -15.73 -8.98
C TYR A 12 -0.21 -16.42 -10.17
N GLY A 13 0.53 -15.61 -10.93
CA GLY A 13 1.26 -16.04 -12.12
C GLY A 13 0.55 -15.68 -13.42
N GLU A 14 1.20 -15.95 -14.55
CA GLU A 14 0.63 -15.70 -15.86
C GLU A 14 -0.70 -16.41 -16.06
N ASN A 15 -1.63 -15.72 -16.70
CA ASN A 15 -2.99 -16.21 -16.97
C ASN A 15 -3.83 -16.48 -15.72
N SER A 16 -3.42 -15.98 -14.55
CA SER A 16 -4.22 -16.10 -13.33
C SER A 16 -5.59 -15.40 -13.43
N LEU A 17 -5.76 -14.46 -14.37
CA LEU A 17 -7.04 -13.85 -14.70
C LEU A 17 -8.11 -14.90 -15.10
N ASN A 18 -7.71 -16.01 -15.71
CA ASN A 18 -8.62 -17.10 -16.09
C ASN A 18 -9.35 -17.73 -14.89
N PHE A 19 -8.86 -17.49 -13.68
CA PHE A 19 -9.58 -17.91 -12.46
C PHE A 19 -10.99 -17.34 -12.40
N LEU A 20 -11.24 -16.16 -12.98
CA LEU A 20 -12.58 -15.57 -13.01
C LEU A 20 -13.61 -16.49 -13.64
N SER A 21 -13.25 -17.29 -14.65
CA SER A 21 -14.16 -18.26 -15.29
C SER A 21 -14.61 -19.40 -14.37
N THR A 22 -13.91 -19.59 -13.25
CA THR A 22 -14.28 -20.60 -12.23
C THR A 22 -15.27 -20.07 -11.19
N LEU A 23 -15.51 -18.76 -11.21
CA LEU A 23 -16.48 -18.12 -10.31
C LEU A 23 -17.89 -18.21 -10.90
N SER A 24 -18.87 -18.27 -10.02
CA SER A 24 -20.26 -18.18 -10.42
C SER A 24 -20.74 -16.77 -10.20
N ALA A 25 -20.89 -15.99 -11.28
CA ALA A 25 -21.39 -14.62 -11.25
C ALA A 25 -22.40 -14.42 -12.39
N LYS A 26 -23.41 -13.58 -12.14
CA LYS A 26 -24.43 -13.19 -13.12
C LYS A 26 -24.35 -11.72 -13.50
N ARG A 27 -23.95 -10.89 -12.57
CA ARG A 27 -23.82 -9.44 -12.74
C ARG A 27 -22.49 -8.98 -12.15
N VAL A 28 -21.66 -8.42 -13.00
CA VAL A 28 -20.30 -8.03 -12.65
C VAL A 28 -20.13 -6.54 -12.85
N VAL A 29 -19.67 -5.82 -11.83
CA VAL A 29 -19.24 -4.43 -11.98
C VAL A 29 -17.74 -4.35 -11.81
N ILE A 30 -17.09 -3.70 -12.76
CA ILE A 30 -15.64 -3.53 -12.84
C ILE A 30 -15.35 -2.05 -12.60
N PHE A 31 -14.52 -1.73 -11.62
CA PHE A 31 -13.86 -0.45 -11.48
C PHE A 31 -12.39 -0.62 -11.83
N ALA A 32 -11.94 0.12 -12.83
CA ALA A 32 -10.58 0.02 -13.34
C ALA A 32 -9.85 1.36 -13.30
N ASP A 33 -8.52 1.30 -13.29
CA ASP A 33 -7.68 2.45 -13.58
C ASP A 33 -7.79 2.80 -15.09
N GLU A 34 -8.16 4.05 -15.39
CA GLU A 34 -8.37 4.50 -16.78
C GLU A 34 -7.08 4.46 -17.58
N VAL A 35 -5.95 4.81 -16.98
CA VAL A 35 -4.65 4.78 -17.65
C VAL A 35 -4.25 3.33 -17.94
N PHE A 36 -4.47 2.42 -16.99
CA PHE A 36 -4.24 0.99 -17.20
C PHE A 36 -5.10 0.45 -18.34
N HIS A 37 -6.40 0.78 -18.36
CA HIS A 37 -7.32 0.38 -19.44
C HIS A 37 -6.81 0.86 -20.81
N LYS A 38 -6.39 2.12 -20.91
CA LYS A 38 -5.91 2.71 -22.16
C LYS A 38 -4.69 1.99 -22.75
N PHE A 39 -3.79 1.51 -21.88
CA PHE A 39 -2.55 0.85 -22.33
C PHE A 39 -2.63 -0.68 -22.39
N ASN A 40 -3.73 -1.29 -21.95
CA ASN A 40 -3.91 -2.75 -21.93
C ASN A 40 -5.32 -3.15 -22.41
N PRO A 41 -5.78 -2.72 -23.59
CA PRO A 41 -7.13 -3.01 -24.09
C PRO A 41 -7.38 -4.51 -24.26
N GLU A 42 -6.32 -5.31 -24.53
CA GLU A 42 -6.40 -6.75 -24.65
C GLU A 42 -6.82 -7.46 -23.36
N VAL A 43 -6.49 -6.89 -22.21
CA VAL A 43 -6.92 -7.42 -20.91
C VAL A 43 -8.44 -7.27 -20.75
N PHE A 44 -8.99 -6.14 -21.18
CA PHE A 44 -10.44 -5.90 -21.09
C PHE A 44 -11.22 -6.71 -22.12
N ALA A 45 -10.68 -6.90 -23.34
CA ALA A 45 -11.24 -7.83 -24.31
C ALA A 45 -11.27 -9.30 -23.77
N LEU A 46 -10.24 -9.70 -23.02
CA LEU A 46 -10.23 -11.00 -22.34
C LEU A 46 -11.29 -11.07 -21.23
N LEU A 47 -11.46 -10.00 -20.44
CA LEU A 47 -12.52 -9.92 -19.42
C LEU A 47 -13.91 -10.05 -20.05
N ASP A 48 -14.17 -9.30 -21.12
CA ASP A 48 -15.43 -9.38 -21.88
C ASP A 48 -15.69 -10.81 -22.34
N SER A 49 -14.69 -11.47 -22.94
CA SER A 49 -14.79 -12.87 -23.39
C SER A 49 -15.06 -13.85 -22.24
N ILE A 50 -14.43 -13.65 -21.07
CA ILE A 50 -14.67 -14.48 -19.88
C ILE A 50 -16.12 -14.33 -19.42
N PHE A 51 -16.62 -13.08 -19.26
CA PHE A 51 -17.96 -12.84 -18.76
C PHE A 51 -19.05 -13.22 -19.75
N ASP A 52 -18.83 -13.02 -21.06
CA ASP A 52 -19.72 -13.50 -22.10
C ASP A 52 -19.84 -15.04 -22.09
N THR A 53 -18.71 -15.74 -21.93
CA THR A 53 -18.70 -17.21 -21.81
C THR A 53 -19.44 -17.68 -20.54
N MET A 54 -19.37 -16.92 -19.47
CA MET A 54 -20.12 -17.19 -18.23
C MET A 54 -21.61 -16.84 -18.35
N GLY A 55 -22.03 -16.11 -19.40
CA GLY A 55 -23.38 -15.55 -19.53
C GLY A 55 -23.66 -14.46 -18.50
N ALA A 56 -22.63 -13.77 -18.03
CA ALA A 56 -22.74 -12.71 -17.04
C ALA A 56 -22.86 -11.34 -17.72
N GLN A 57 -23.82 -10.53 -17.24
CA GLN A 57 -23.85 -9.12 -17.60
C GLN A 57 -22.70 -8.39 -16.89
N HIS A 58 -22.01 -7.48 -17.59
CA HIS A 58 -20.91 -6.74 -16.96
C HIS A 58 -20.88 -5.28 -17.39
N TRP A 59 -20.34 -4.42 -16.52
CA TRP A 59 -20.22 -2.97 -16.70
C TRP A 59 -18.87 -2.50 -16.23
N LEU A 60 -18.24 -1.61 -16.99
CA LEU A 60 -16.94 -1.05 -16.72
C LEU A 60 -17.05 0.43 -16.33
N TYR A 61 -16.43 0.81 -15.23
CA TYR A 61 -16.29 2.18 -14.75
C TYR A 61 -14.83 2.46 -14.39
N PHE A 62 -14.50 3.74 -14.31
CA PHE A 62 -13.13 4.15 -14.01
C PHE A 62 -13.03 4.81 -12.63
N GLY A 63 -11.85 4.66 -12.01
CA GLY A 63 -11.46 5.34 -10.80
C GLY A 63 -11.28 6.85 -11.01
N GLU A 64 -11.12 7.60 -9.91
CA GLU A 64 -10.99 9.07 -9.94
C GLU A 64 -9.65 9.55 -10.56
N GLY A 65 -8.71 8.62 -10.83
CA GLY A 65 -7.38 8.95 -11.38
C GLY A 65 -6.39 9.51 -10.34
N THR A 66 -6.88 9.79 -9.14
CA THR A 66 -6.13 10.25 -7.97
C THR A 66 -6.53 9.42 -6.74
N GLU A 67 -6.13 9.85 -5.53
CA GLU A 67 -6.68 9.24 -4.33
C GLU A 67 -8.17 9.55 -4.19
N PRO A 68 -9.02 8.54 -3.90
CA PRO A 68 -10.46 8.65 -4.02
C PRO A 68 -11.06 9.59 -2.96
N THR A 69 -12.00 10.42 -3.41
CA THR A 69 -12.79 11.28 -2.52
C THR A 69 -14.07 10.59 -2.05
N LEU A 70 -14.55 10.95 -0.87
CA LEU A 70 -15.83 10.44 -0.36
C LEU A 70 -17.00 10.78 -1.29
N GLY A 71 -16.94 11.94 -1.97
CA GLY A 71 -17.95 12.35 -2.96
C GLY A 71 -18.00 11.40 -4.15
N PHE A 72 -16.84 11.13 -4.76
CA PHE A 72 -16.71 10.17 -5.85
C PHE A 72 -17.19 8.76 -5.46
N ILE A 73 -16.83 8.31 -4.27
CA ILE A 73 -17.24 7.00 -3.74
C ILE A 73 -18.75 6.90 -3.64
N LYS A 74 -19.42 7.90 -3.02
CA LYS A 74 -20.87 7.91 -2.86
C LYS A 74 -21.61 7.96 -4.18
N GLU A 75 -21.09 8.70 -5.16
CA GLU A 75 -21.67 8.75 -6.51
C GLU A 75 -21.57 7.41 -7.22
N ASN A 76 -20.39 6.79 -7.20
CA ASN A 76 -20.16 5.53 -7.89
C ASN A 76 -20.79 4.31 -7.18
N ALA A 77 -20.99 4.36 -5.87
CA ALA A 77 -21.79 3.35 -5.16
C ALA A 77 -23.23 3.24 -5.66
N LYS A 78 -23.81 4.34 -6.23
CA LYS A 78 -25.12 4.29 -6.89
C LYS A 78 -25.14 3.34 -8.09
N LYS A 79 -24.03 3.22 -8.82
CA LYS A 79 -23.88 2.28 -9.94
C LYS A 79 -23.94 0.82 -9.47
N LEU A 80 -23.37 0.54 -8.29
CA LEU A 80 -23.54 -0.78 -7.66
C LEU A 80 -25.00 -1.05 -7.29
N THR A 81 -25.71 -0.03 -6.78
CA THR A 81 -27.13 -0.13 -6.47
C THR A 81 -27.99 -0.32 -7.73
N GLU A 82 -27.66 0.35 -8.83
CA GLU A 82 -28.34 0.23 -10.13
C GLU A 82 -28.18 -1.15 -10.73
N HIS A 83 -26.96 -1.66 -10.81
CA HIS A 83 -26.66 -2.94 -11.46
C HIS A 83 -26.82 -4.15 -10.56
N GLN A 84 -26.87 -3.97 -9.24
CA GLN A 84 -26.97 -5.03 -8.23
C GLN A 84 -26.01 -6.20 -8.50
N PRO A 85 -24.69 -5.95 -8.58
CA PRO A 85 -23.72 -7.00 -8.87
C PRO A 85 -23.69 -8.06 -7.77
N ASP A 86 -23.34 -9.28 -8.16
CA ASP A 86 -22.96 -10.38 -7.27
C ASP A 86 -21.42 -10.59 -7.27
N LEU A 87 -20.70 -9.89 -8.17
CA LEU A 87 -19.26 -9.83 -8.24
C LEU A 87 -18.79 -8.40 -8.56
N ILE A 88 -17.85 -7.90 -7.78
CA ILE A 88 -17.22 -6.60 -8.00
C ILE A 88 -15.73 -6.84 -8.26
N LEU A 89 -15.19 -6.28 -9.34
CA LEU A 89 -13.77 -6.28 -9.64
C LEU A 89 -13.17 -4.89 -9.40
N ALA A 90 -12.07 -4.84 -8.67
CA ALA A 90 -11.23 -3.66 -8.52
C ALA A 90 -9.89 -3.90 -9.25
N ILE A 91 -9.69 -3.26 -10.39
CA ILE A 91 -8.50 -3.42 -11.25
C ILE A 91 -7.71 -2.12 -11.25
N GLY A 92 -6.63 -2.04 -10.47
CA GLY A 92 -5.87 -0.80 -10.38
C GLY A 92 -4.84 -0.80 -9.26
N GLY A 93 -4.25 0.37 -9.03
CA GLY A 93 -3.43 0.62 -7.85
C GLY A 93 -4.25 0.72 -6.56
N GLY A 94 -3.59 1.05 -5.47
CA GLY A 94 -4.24 1.17 -4.15
C GLY A 94 -5.46 2.10 -4.15
N SER A 95 -5.42 3.22 -4.89
CA SER A 95 -6.52 4.18 -4.96
C SER A 95 -7.82 3.57 -5.50
N VAL A 96 -7.74 2.76 -6.56
CA VAL A 96 -8.93 2.09 -7.12
C VAL A 96 -9.45 1.02 -6.15
N ILE A 97 -8.56 0.20 -5.61
CA ILE A 97 -8.93 -0.88 -4.68
C ILE A 97 -9.57 -0.31 -3.42
N ASP A 98 -8.99 0.74 -2.84
CA ASP A 98 -9.49 1.40 -1.64
C ASP A 98 -10.84 2.09 -1.89
N ALA A 99 -11.02 2.73 -3.06
CA ALA A 99 -12.30 3.29 -3.45
C ALA A 99 -13.40 2.22 -3.47
N VAL A 100 -13.14 1.09 -4.12
CA VAL A 100 -14.11 -0.01 -4.27
C VAL A 100 -14.48 -0.63 -2.92
N LYS A 101 -13.52 -0.81 -2.02
CA LYS A 101 -13.79 -1.28 -0.65
C LYS A 101 -14.81 -0.39 0.06
N VAL A 102 -14.65 0.93 -0.04
CA VAL A 102 -15.57 1.87 0.60
C VAL A 102 -16.87 2.02 -0.17
N MET A 103 -16.86 1.94 -1.52
CA MET A 103 -18.10 1.90 -2.33
C MET A 103 -18.98 0.72 -1.94
N GLU A 104 -18.38 -0.43 -1.64
CA GLU A 104 -19.10 -1.63 -1.23
C GLU A 104 -19.84 -1.43 0.10
N VAL A 105 -19.27 -0.64 1.03
CA VAL A 105 -19.97 -0.30 2.27
C VAL A 105 -21.28 0.43 1.96
N TYR A 106 -21.27 1.42 1.07
CA TYR A 106 -22.49 2.13 0.66
C TYR A 106 -23.46 1.28 -0.17
N TYR A 107 -22.95 0.30 -0.92
CA TYR A 107 -23.78 -0.65 -1.65
C TYR A 107 -24.52 -1.61 -0.72
N GLU A 108 -23.83 -2.13 0.28
CA GLU A 108 -24.42 -3.03 1.28
C GLU A 108 -25.33 -2.29 2.26
N HIS A 109 -24.93 -1.06 2.66
CA HIS A 109 -25.56 -0.23 3.68
C HIS A 109 -25.74 1.23 3.19
N PRO A 110 -26.76 1.50 2.33
CA PRO A 110 -26.94 2.84 1.74
C PRO A 110 -27.12 3.98 2.76
N ASP A 111 -27.66 3.66 3.93
CA ASP A 111 -27.98 4.62 4.98
C ASP A 111 -26.87 4.77 6.04
N ILE A 112 -25.67 4.18 5.81
CA ILE A 112 -24.57 4.26 6.76
C ILE A 112 -24.18 5.72 7.01
N THR A 113 -24.06 6.10 8.27
CA THR A 113 -23.59 7.44 8.65
C THR A 113 -22.06 7.54 8.58
N ASN A 114 -21.54 8.77 8.49
CA ASN A 114 -20.11 9.00 8.53
C ASN A 114 -19.48 8.50 9.86
N GLU A 115 -20.21 8.62 10.97
CA GLU A 115 -19.78 8.15 12.28
C GLU A 115 -19.60 6.63 12.27
N GLN A 116 -20.57 5.89 11.76
CA GLN A 116 -20.48 4.43 11.61
C GLN A 116 -19.38 4.02 10.63
N LEU A 117 -19.24 4.73 9.50
CA LEU A 117 -18.18 4.45 8.52
C LEU A 117 -16.77 4.63 9.14
N TYR A 118 -16.63 5.58 10.05
CA TYR A 118 -15.35 5.91 10.68
C TYR A 118 -15.07 5.11 11.96
N ASP A 119 -16.04 4.32 12.43
CA ASP A 119 -15.85 3.44 13.60
C ASP A 119 -15.03 2.20 13.18
N ARG A 120 -13.77 2.22 13.54
CA ARG A 120 -12.78 1.23 13.09
C ARG A 120 -13.10 -0.16 13.61
N PHE A 121 -13.13 -1.13 12.70
CA PHE A 121 -13.42 -2.54 12.95
C PHE A 121 -14.83 -2.84 13.50
N HIS A 122 -15.77 -1.94 13.26
CA HIS A 122 -17.16 -2.08 13.65
C HIS A 122 -18.13 -1.79 12.49
N LEU A 123 -17.68 -1.93 11.25
CA LEU A 123 -18.59 -1.83 10.11
C LEU A 123 -19.67 -2.92 10.17
N PRO A 124 -20.89 -2.61 9.74
CA PRO A 124 -21.92 -3.63 9.60
C PRO A 124 -21.46 -4.71 8.58
N PRO A 125 -22.04 -5.93 8.65
CA PRO A 125 -21.58 -7.05 7.81
C PRO A 125 -21.59 -6.73 6.32
N LEU A 126 -20.45 -6.98 5.64
CA LEU A 126 -20.27 -6.87 4.20
C LEU A 126 -20.29 -8.24 3.50
N ARG A 127 -20.16 -8.24 2.18
CA ARG A 127 -20.08 -9.44 1.32
C ARG A 127 -21.38 -10.28 1.30
N ARG A 128 -22.52 -9.65 1.61
CA ARG A 128 -23.83 -10.29 1.54
C ARG A 128 -24.44 -10.22 0.14
N LYS A 129 -24.18 -9.11 -0.58
CA LYS A 129 -24.70 -8.87 -1.92
C LYS A 129 -23.70 -9.27 -3.00
N ALA A 130 -22.43 -8.96 -2.82
CA ALA A 130 -21.39 -9.22 -3.80
C ALA A 130 -20.10 -9.73 -3.16
N LYS A 131 -19.28 -10.45 -3.95
CA LYS A 131 -17.89 -10.78 -3.61
C LYS A 131 -16.97 -9.74 -4.27
N LEU A 132 -15.84 -9.43 -3.62
CA LEU A 132 -14.81 -8.56 -4.16
C LEU A 132 -13.63 -9.37 -4.69
N VAL A 133 -13.23 -9.09 -5.93
CA VAL A 133 -11.96 -9.51 -6.53
C VAL A 133 -11.07 -8.27 -6.66
N ALA A 134 -9.90 -8.31 -6.06
CA ALA A 134 -8.90 -7.26 -6.21
C ALA A 134 -7.78 -7.73 -7.15
N ILE A 135 -7.45 -6.90 -8.15
CA ILE A 135 -6.45 -7.17 -9.17
C ILE A 135 -5.50 -5.97 -9.23
N PRO A 136 -4.39 -5.99 -8.47
CA PRO A 136 -3.48 -4.87 -8.42
C PRO A 136 -2.69 -4.72 -9.73
N THR A 137 -2.59 -3.48 -10.22
CA THR A 137 -1.78 -3.08 -11.38
C THR A 137 -0.45 -2.44 -10.97
N THR A 138 -0.21 -2.32 -9.67
CA THR A 138 1.03 -1.82 -9.06
C THR A 138 1.55 -2.82 -8.03
N SER A 139 2.86 -2.82 -7.78
CA SER A 139 3.51 -3.74 -6.84
C SER A 139 4.01 -2.96 -5.61
N GLY A 140 3.09 -2.60 -4.69
CA GLY A 140 3.51 -1.79 -3.54
C GLY A 140 2.55 -1.75 -2.36
N THR A 141 1.36 -1.19 -2.55
CA THR A 141 0.45 -0.83 -1.46
C THR A 141 -0.08 -2.03 -0.66
N GLY A 142 -0.19 -3.21 -1.30
CA GLY A 142 -0.85 -4.36 -0.69
C GLY A 142 -2.33 -4.11 -0.34
N ALA A 143 -2.97 -3.15 -1.03
CA ALA A 143 -4.36 -2.78 -0.76
C ALA A 143 -5.31 -3.98 -0.92
N GLU A 144 -5.01 -4.90 -1.83
CA GLU A 144 -5.79 -6.11 -2.10
C GLU A 144 -5.92 -7.05 -0.89
N VAL A 145 -4.99 -6.98 0.05
CA VAL A 145 -4.93 -7.82 1.26
C VAL A 145 -5.01 -7.01 2.56
N SER A 146 -5.13 -5.70 2.46
CA SER A 146 -5.16 -4.79 3.61
C SER A 146 -6.59 -4.59 4.13
N PRO A 147 -6.77 -4.48 5.46
CA PRO A 147 -8.07 -4.18 6.08
C PRO A 147 -8.38 -2.67 6.06
N ILE A 148 -7.66 -1.87 5.29
CA ILE A 148 -7.79 -0.41 5.26
C ILE A 148 -8.16 0.05 3.85
N GLY A 149 -9.05 1.03 3.75
CA GLY A 149 -9.28 1.83 2.56
C GLY A 149 -8.97 3.30 2.89
N VAL A 150 -8.02 3.90 2.17
CA VAL A 150 -7.59 5.29 2.37
C VAL A 150 -8.35 6.19 1.39
N ILE A 151 -9.04 7.19 1.92
CA ILE A 151 -9.86 8.12 1.14
C ILE A 151 -9.69 9.56 1.62
N TYR A 152 -9.99 10.52 0.75
CA TYR A 152 -10.15 11.90 1.16
C TYR A 152 -11.58 12.16 1.63
N VAL A 153 -11.71 12.75 2.80
CA VAL A 153 -13.00 13.16 3.39
C VAL A 153 -13.04 14.67 3.58
N PRO A 154 -14.23 15.30 3.51
CA PRO A 154 -14.39 16.71 3.86
C PRO A 154 -13.84 17.02 5.25
N ASN A 155 -13.28 18.21 5.41
CA ASN A 155 -12.78 18.74 6.67
C ASN A 155 -13.43 20.07 6.99
N ASP A 156 -13.62 20.37 8.28
CA ASP A 156 -14.26 21.60 8.73
C ASP A 156 -13.35 22.83 8.60
N ASP A 157 -12.03 22.65 8.48
CA ASP A 157 -11.10 23.75 8.24
C ASP A 157 -11.11 24.15 6.76
N PRO A 158 -11.58 25.36 6.41
CA PRO A 158 -11.63 25.81 5.02
C PRO A 158 -10.24 25.97 4.37
N LYS A 159 -9.17 26.05 5.15
CA LYS A 159 -7.79 26.09 4.65
C LYS A 159 -7.32 24.70 4.22
N ILE A 160 -7.92 23.64 4.74
CA ILE A 160 -7.63 22.25 4.44
C ILE A 160 -8.97 21.56 4.16
N PRO A 161 -9.55 21.76 2.97
CA PRO A 161 -10.93 21.35 2.68
C PRO A 161 -11.15 19.83 2.72
N GLN A 162 -10.10 19.06 2.59
CA GLN A 162 -10.12 17.59 2.62
C GLN A 162 -8.93 17.04 3.40
N VAL A 163 -9.16 15.95 4.12
CA VAL A 163 -8.10 15.22 4.84
C VAL A 163 -8.13 13.75 4.48
N LYS A 164 -6.96 13.13 4.44
CA LYS A 164 -6.83 11.68 4.27
C LYS A 164 -7.34 10.97 5.51
N LYS A 165 -8.19 9.97 5.31
CA LYS A 165 -8.72 9.13 6.37
C LYS A 165 -8.65 7.66 5.99
N GLY A 166 -8.08 6.85 6.86
CA GLY A 166 -8.10 5.39 6.75
C GLY A 166 -9.36 4.81 7.39
N ILE A 167 -10.26 4.33 6.57
CA ILE A 167 -11.39 3.50 7.00
C ILE A 167 -10.85 2.10 7.21
N ALA A 168 -11.16 1.45 8.33
CA ALA A 168 -10.54 0.17 8.66
C ALA A 168 -11.58 -0.85 9.13
N ASP A 169 -11.63 -1.98 8.45
CA ASP A 169 -12.36 -3.18 8.87
C ASP A 169 -11.74 -4.43 8.24
N HIS A 170 -11.73 -5.55 8.96
CA HIS A 170 -11.24 -6.83 8.41
C HIS A 170 -12.01 -7.30 7.19
N GLN A 171 -13.25 -6.87 7.04
CA GLN A 171 -14.09 -7.19 5.89
C GLN A 171 -13.64 -6.50 4.59
N PHE A 172 -12.71 -5.52 4.67
CA PHE A 172 -12.11 -4.89 3.49
C PHE A 172 -11.11 -5.79 2.75
N ILE A 173 -10.60 -6.83 3.41
CA ILE A 173 -9.77 -7.83 2.74
C ILE A 173 -10.61 -8.49 1.64
N ALA A 174 -10.11 -8.47 0.40
CA ALA A 174 -10.84 -9.00 -0.74
C ALA A 174 -11.12 -10.51 -0.60
N ASN A 175 -12.24 -10.99 -1.16
CA ASN A 175 -12.52 -12.43 -1.20
C ASN A 175 -11.49 -13.17 -2.04
N TYR A 176 -11.13 -12.59 -3.18
CA TYR A 176 -10.17 -13.13 -4.12
C TYR A 176 -9.17 -12.07 -4.53
N VAL A 177 -7.92 -12.45 -4.63
CA VAL A 177 -6.84 -11.64 -5.15
C VAL A 177 -6.25 -12.32 -6.37
N ILE A 178 -6.08 -11.59 -7.47
CA ILE A 178 -5.47 -12.09 -8.69
C ILE A 178 -4.19 -11.29 -8.94
N LEU A 179 -3.05 -11.96 -8.94
CA LEU A 179 -1.74 -11.39 -9.19
C LEU A 179 -1.21 -11.89 -10.53
N ASP A 180 -1.64 -11.26 -11.62
CA ASP A 180 -1.15 -11.55 -12.96
C ASP A 180 -0.06 -10.52 -13.33
N PRO A 181 1.19 -10.94 -13.56
CA PRO A 181 2.31 -10.03 -13.80
C PRO A 181 2.11 -9.15 -15.04
N ARG A 182 1.29 -9.59 -16.00
CA ARG A 182 0.96 -8.79 -17.19
C ARG A 182 0.30 -7.46 -16.83
N PHE A 183 -0.40 -7.39 -15.72
CA PHE A 183 -1.06 -6.16 -15.24
C PHE A 183 -0.07 -5.11 -14.73
N THR A 184 1.19 -5.44 -14.53
CA THR A 184 2.22 -4.49 -14.05
C THR A 184 3.26 -4.13 -15.11
N VAL A 185 3.22 -4.75 -16.30
CA VAL A 185 4.21 -4.54 -17.38
C VAL A 185 4.21 -3.10 -17.89
N THR A 186 3.03 -2.49 -17.99
CA THR A 186 2.86 -1.10 -18.46
C THR A 186 3.09 -0.06 -17.36
N CYS A 187 3.35 -0.50 -16.12
CA CYS A 187 3.62 0.38 -15.00
C CYS A 187 4.94 1.16 -15.23
N PRO A 188 4.92 2.50 -15.22
CA PRO A 188 6.12 3.30 -15.43
C PRO A 188 7.23 3.00 -14.44
N ARG A 189 8.51 3.18 -14.86
CA ARG A 189 9.68 2.94 -14.01
C ARG A 189 9.57 3.66 -12.65
N SER A 190 9.14 4.93 -12.65
CA SER A 190 9.01 5.72 -11.42
C SER A 190 7.96 5.16 -10.46
N VAL A 191 6.83 4.67 -11.00
CA VAL A 191 5.78 4.04 -10.19
C VAL A 191 6.26 2.68 -9.69
N THR A 192 6.87 1.84 -10.56
CA THR A 192 7.45 0.55 -10.15
C THR A 192 8.45 0.74 -9.00
N ALA A 193 9.36 1.72 -9.11
CA ALA A 193 10.35 2.03 -8.08
C ALA A 193 9.68 2.47 -6.77
N SER A 194 8.78 3.46 -6.85
CA SER A 194 8.11 4.02 -5.68
C SER A 194 7.29 2.97 -4.93
N THR A 195 6.53 2.16 -5.66
CA THR A 195 5.67 1.16 -5.03
C THR A 195 6.46 -0.02 -4.45
N ALA A 196 7.50 -0.52 -5.13
CA ALA A 196 8.32 -1.60 -4.60
C ALA A 196 9.10 -1.19 -3.33
N VAL A 197 9.59 0.06 -3.30
CA VAL A 197 10.24 0.60 -2.10
C VAL A 197 9.23 0.76 -0.95
N ASP A 198 8.00 1.17 -1.24
CA ASP A 198 6.91 1.20 -0.25
C ASP A 198 6.64 -0.18 0.35
N ALA A 199 6.59 -1.24 -0.48
CA ALA A 199 6.47 -2.61 0.00
C ALA A 199 7.62 -3.02 0.93
N PHE A 200 8.86 -2.60 0.65
CA PHE A 200 9.99 -2.83 1.54
C PHE A 200 9.78 -2.13 2.90
N VAL A 201 9.34 -0.86 2.87
CA VAL A 201 9.06 -0.08 4.10
C VAL A 201 7.91 -0.72 4.90
N HIS A 202 6.85 -1.19 4.24
CA HIS A 202 5.78 -1.95 4.89
C HIS A 202 6.33 -3.17 5.64
N CYS A 203 7.18 -3.95 4.97
CA CYS A 203 7.76 -5.16 5.55
C CYS A 203 8.63 -4.86 6.76
N ILE A 204 9.58 -3.92 6.63
CA ILE A 204 10.54 -3.63 7.70
C ILE A 204 9.87 -3.02 8.93
N GLU A 205 8.93 -2.10 8.73
CA GLU A 205 8.18 -1.51 9.85
C GLU A 205 7.27 -2.52 10.53
N ALA A 206 6.58 -3.37 9.77
CA ALA A 206 5.76 -4.43 10.33
C ALA A 206 6.59 -5.41 11.16
N TYR A 207 7.78 -5.80 10.69
CA TYR A 207 8.65 -6.75 11.39
C TYR A 207 9.09 -6.25 12.78
N VAL A 208 9.43 -4.97 12.90
CA VAL A 208 9.88 -4.36 14.16
C VAL A 208 8.76 -3.69 14.96
N ASN A 209 7.52 -3.68 14.46
CA ASN A 209 6.38 -3.03 15.10
C ASN A 209 6.19 -3.52 16.54
N LYS A 210 5.78 -2.63 17.46
CA LYS A 210 5.56 -2.95 18.86
C LYS A 210 4.37 -3.89 19.14
N ASN A 211 3.43 -3.98 18.18
CA ASN A 211 2.31 -4.91 18.31
C ASN A 211 2.81 -6.36 18.43
N PRO A 212 2.06 -7.27 19.07
CA PRO A 212 2.52 -8.62 19.32
C PRO A 212 3.05 -9.33 18.07
N LYS A 213 4.20 -9.99 18.18
CA LYS A 213 4.80 -10.77 17.08
C LYS A 213 3.84 -11.85 16.61
N ASN A 214 3.78 -12.03 15.29
CA ASN A 214 2.97 -13.06 14.63
C ASN A 214 3.84 -13.74 13.58
N ILE A 215 4.07 -15.03 13.72
CA ILE A 215 4.98 -15.81 12.87
C ILE A 215 4.62 -15.74 11.39
N PHE A 216 3.34 -15.64 11.05
CA PHE A 216 2.90 -15.51 9.66
C PHE A 216 3.32 -14.15 9.08
N THR A 217 3.01 -13.06 9.78
CA THR A 217 3.36 -11.71 9.34
C THR A 217 4.86 -11.46 9.33
N ASP A 218 5.59 -12.02 10.31
CA ASP A 218 7.05 -11.92 10.37
C ASP A 218 7.71 -12.67 9.19
N GLY A 219 7.19 -13.84 8.82
CA GLY A 219 7.63 -14.58 7.64
C GLY A 219 7.37 -13.83 6.33
N PHE A 220 6.18 -13.24 6.18
CA PHE A 220 5.87 -12.41 5.02
C PHE A 220 6.74 -11.16 4.94
N ALA A 221 7.03 -10.52 6.07
CA ALA A 221 7.87 -9.34 6.10
C ALA A 221 9.31 -9.65 5.63
N LEU A 222 9.92 -10.71 6.15
CA LEU A 222 11.28 -11.12 5.78
C LEU A 222 11.36 -11.48 4.29
N GLU A 223 10.46 -12.34 3.81
CA GLU A 223 10.48 -12.77 2.42
C GLU A 223 10.11 -11.63 1.47
N GLY A 224 9.17 -10.75 1.84
CA GLY A 224 8.81 -9.57 1.06
C GLY A 224 9.98 -8.63 0.85
N MET A 225 10.75 -8.31 1.91
CA MET A 225 11.97 -7.50 1.80
C MET A 225 13.00 -8.15 0.87
N LYS A 226 13.25 -9.45 1.03
CA LYS A 226 14.21 -10.19 0.19
C LYS A 226 13.82 -10.13 -1.28
N LYS A 227 12.54 -10.35 -1.60
CA LYS A 227 12.04 -10.27 -2.98
C LYS A 227 12.21 -8.87 -3.56
N VAL A 228 11.95 -7.79 -2.80
CA VAL A 228 12.19 -6.43 -3.29
C VAL A 228 13.67 -6.23 -3.62
N VAL A 229 14.58 -6.60 -2.72
CA VAL A 229 16.04 -6.46 -2.93
C VAL A 229 16.51 -7.24 -4.17
N GLU A 230 15.98 -8.44 -4.37
CA GLU A 230 16.40 -9.32 -5.46
C GLU A 230 15.80 -8.94 -6.82
N TRP A 231 14.52 -8.54 -6.86
CA TRP A 231 13.77 -8.45 -8.10
C TRP A 231 13.52 -7.01 -8.58
N LEU A 232 13.58 -6.01 -7.69
CA LEU A 232 13.45 -4.61 -8.12
C LEU A 232 14.51 -4.20 -9.15
N PRO A 233 15.81 -4.52 -8.96
CA PRO A 233 16.82 -4.22 -9.98
C PRO A 233 16.47 -4.79 -11.35
N LYS A 234 16.04 -6.06 -11.39
CA LYS A 234 15.69 -6.77 -12.63
C LYS A 234 14.46 -6.16 -13.33
N ALA A 235 13.41 -5.84 -12.55
CA ALA A 235 12.22 -5.20 -13.10
C ALA A 235 12.47 -3.77 -13.61
N LEU A 236 13.43 -3.05 -13.03
CA LEU A 236 13.82 -1.72 -13.49
C LEU A 236 14.75 -1.79 -14.73
N GLU A 237 15.58 -2.84 -14.86
CA GLU A 237 16.39 -3.08 -16.01
C GLU A 237 15.58 -3.56 -17.22
N ASN A 238 14.69 -4.54 -17.00
CA ASN A 238 13.78 -5.06 -18.01
C ASN A 238 12.32 -4.98 -17.52
N PRO A 239 11.59 -3.90 -17.83
CA PRO A 239 10.20 -3.73 -17.41
C PRO A 239 9.23 -4.79 -17.94
N LYS A 240 9.64 -5.58 -18.94
CA LYS A 240 8.83 -6.65 -19.54
C LYS A 240 9.18 -8.06 -18.99
N ASP A 241 10.10 -8.15 -18.03
CA ASP A 241 10.41 -9.41 -17.36
C ASP A 241 9.23 -9.82 -16.47
N LEU A 242 8.40 -10.76 -16.97
CA LEU A 242 7.20 -11.22 -16.24
C LEU A 242 7.55 -11.93 -14.93
N THR A 243 8.73 -12.58 -14.83
CA THR A 243 9.18 -13.19 -13.58
C THR A 243 9.47 -12.10 -12.53
N ALA A 244 10.24 -11.08 -12.91
CA ALA A 244 10.54 -9.97 -12.01
C ALA A 244 9.25 -9.22 -11.58
N ARG A 245 8.32 -9.02 -12.52
CA ARG A 245 7.01 -8.42 -12.21
C ARG A 245 6.19 -9.26 -11.25
N ALA A 246 6.12 -10.60 -11.47
CA ALA A 246 5.41 -11.53 -10.58
C ALA A 246 5.99 -11.51 -9.17
N GLU A 247 7.30 -11.57 -9.04
CA GLU A 247 7.99 -11.57 -7.76
C GLU A 247 7.79 -10.26 -6.98
N LEU A 248 7.75 -9.11 -7.68
CA LEU A 248 7.43 -7.83 -7.04
C LEU A 248 5.96 -7.73 -6.63
N GLN A 249 5.00 -8.29 -7.42
CA GLN A 249 3.60 -8.37 -6.98
C GLN A 249 3.46 -9.21 -5.71
N ILE A 250 4.12 -10.37 -5.67
CA ILE A 250 4.15 -11.23 -4.49
C ILE A 250 4.76 -10.48 -3.29
N ALA A 251 5.89 -9.77 -3.49
CA ALA A 251 6.51 -8.98 -2.44
C ALA A 251 5.56 -7.91 -1.86
N ALA A 252 4.85 -7.20 -2.74
CA ALA A 252 3.87 -6.18 -2.34
C ALA A 252 2.72 -6.77 -1.54
N THR A 253 2.16 -7.89 -1.99
CA THR A 253 1.10 -8.62 -1.28
C THR A 253 1.60 -9.11 0.08
N MET A 254 2.83 -9.65 0.17
CA MET A 254 3.45 -10.04 1.44
C MET A 254 3.63 -8.83 2.38
N GLY A 255 4.08 -7.68 1.85
CA GLY A 255 4.17 -6.43 2.60
C GLY A 255 2.81 -5.97 3.15
N GLY A 256 1.78 -6.03 2.31
CA GLY A 256 0.40 -5.73 2.72
C GLY A 256 -0.12 -6.66 3.83
N MET A 257 0.17 -7.95 3.75
CA MET A 257 -0.19 -8.93 4.79
C MET A 257 0.57 -8.68 6.10
N ALA A 258 1.85 -8.36 6.02
CA ALA A 258 2.66 -8.02 7.19
C ALA A 258 2.12 -6.74 7.86
N LEU A 259 1.88 -5.70 7.07
CA LEU A 259 1.30 -4.43 7.51
C LEU A 259 -0.08 -4.63 8.14
N ALA A 260 -0.96 -5.43 7.50
CA ALA A 260 -2.30 -5.72 8.01
C ALA A 260 -2.29 -6.37 9.39
N GLY A 261 -1.31 -7.22 9.67
CA GLY A 261 -1.21 -7.93 10.94
C GLY A 261 -0.46 -7.16 12.04
N ARG A 262 0.43 -6.25 11.69
CA ARG A 262 1.33 -5.58 12.64
C ARG A 262 1.22 -4.05 12.64
N GLY A 263 0.89 -3.45 11.50
CA GLY A 263 0.86 -2.00 11.31
C GLY A 263 2.19 -1.41 10.82
N SER A 264 2.20 -0.10 10.58
CA SER A 264 3.35 0.70 10.17
C SER A 264 4.04 1.39 11.35
N GLY A 265 5.05 2.21 11.09
CA GLY A 265 5.89 2.85 12.10
C GLY A 265 6.28 4.30 11.76
N ALA A 266 7.42 4.73 12.28
CA ALA A 266 7.88 6.11 12.22
C ALA A 266 8.26 6.55 10.80
N SER A 267 8.69 5.63 9.91
CA SER A 267 9.00 5.99 8.53
C SER A 267 7.74 6.44 7.78
N HIS A 268 6.62 5.76 7.97
CA HIS A 268 5.31 6.22 7.48
C HIS A 268 4.84 7.48 8.20
N GLY A 269 5.02 7.57 9.52
CA GLY A 269 4.61 8.74 10.30
C GLY A 269 5.28 10.03 9.83
N ALA A 270 6.60 10.02 9.63
CA ALA A 270 7.37 11.16 9.14
C ALA A 270 7.25 11.35 7.62
N GLY A 271 7.32 10.26 6.85
CA GLY A 271 7.31 10.31 5.39
C GLY A 271 6.04 10.93 4.81
N LYS A 272 4.87 10.60 5.35
CA LYS A 272 3.60 11.22 4.95
C LYS A 272 3.64 12.75 5.09
N GLN A 273 4.33 13.25 6.12
CA GLN A 273 4.45 14.70 6.33
C GLN A 273 5.37 15.35 5.28
N ILE A 274 6.45 14.66 4.88
CA ILE A 274 7.30 15.10 3.77
C ILE A 274 6.47 15.24 2.49
N ALA A 275 5.59 14.28 2.20
CA ALA A 275 4.73 14.34 1.02
C ALA A 275 3.81 15.57 1.00
N THR A 276 3.38 16.09 2.14
CA THR A 276 2.48 17.26 2.20
C THR A 276 3.13 18.54 1.71
N ILE A 277 4.45 18.68 1.86
CA ILE A 277 5.20 19.88 1.44
C ILE A 277 5.93 19.67 0.11
N CYS A 278 6.27 18.43 -0.23
CA CYS A 278 7.07 18.12 -1.41
C CYS A 278 6.23 17.64 -2.61
N HIS A 279 4.97 17.26 -2.38
CA HIS A 279 4.06 16.70 -3.40
C HIS A 279 4.67 15.52 -4.18
N ILE A 280 5.43 14.66 -3.48
CA ILE A 280 6.09 13.48 -4.05
C ILE A 280 5.25 12.21 -3.83
N PRO A 281 5.47 11.16 -4.65
CA PRO A 281 4.78 9.88 -4.49
C PRO A 281 4.95 9.29 -3.08
N HIS A 282 3.89 8.66 -2.57
CA HIS A 282 3.85 8.10 -1.21
C HIS A 282 5.04 7.19 -0.90
N GLY A 283 5.29 6.17 -1.72
CA GLY A 283 6.40 5.25 -1.48
C GLY A 283 7.77 5.92 -1.45
N MET A 284 7.96 6.99 -2.26
CA MET A 284 9.17 7.81 -2.18
C MET A 284 9.25 8.53 -0.84
N SER A 285 8.15 9.14 -0.39
CA SER A 285 8.16 9.95 0.84
C SER A 285 8.41 9.12 2.09
N VAL A 286 7.84 7.92 2.18
CA VAL A 286 8.05 7.02 3.33
C VAL A 286 9.43 6.35 3.32
N ALA A 287 10.07 6.28 2.16
CA ALA A 287 11.42 5.75 2.00
C ALA A 287 12.51 6.68 2.57
N ILE A 288 12.34 7.97 2.40
CA ILE A 288 13.37 8.98 2.74
C ILE A 288 13.84 8.92 4.20
N PRO A 289 12.96 8.81 5.22
CA PRO A 289 13.39 8.81 6.61
C PRO A 289 13.87 7.44 7.13
N LEU A 290 13.79 6.35 6.35
CA LEU A 290 13.93 4.99 6.87
C LEU A 290 15.30 4.72 7.51
N ASP A 291 16.40 5.19 6.94
CA ASP A 291 17.74 4.98 7.51
C ASP A 291 17.88 5.60 8.91
N GLN A 292 17.32 6.80 9.12
CA GLN A 292 17.28 7.45 10.43
C GLN A 292 16.35 6.70 11.40
N VAL A 293 15.21 6.23 10.93
CA VAL A 293 14.28 5.45 11.73
C VAL A 293 14.92 4.12 12.16
N ILE A 294 15.64 3.42 11.28
CA ILE A 294 16.40 2.20 11.65
C ILE A 294 17.38 2.53 12.79
N ARG A 295 18.18 3.59 12.67
CA ARG A 295 19.15 4.00 13.69
C ARG A 295 18.49 4.30 15.03
N LEU A 296 17.38 5.04 15.03
CA LEU A 296 16.64 5.38 16.25
C LEU A 296 16.04 4.12 16.90
N ASN A 297 15.41 3.27 16.12
CA ASN A 297 14.74 2.07 16.60
C ASN A 297 15.72 0.95 17.02
N SER A 298 16.95 0.92 16.49
CA SER A 298 17.99 -0.05 16.84
C SER A 298 18.34 -0.02 18.34
N ARG A 299 18.02 1.06 19.02
CA ARG A 299 18.20 1.13 20.49
C ARG A 299 17.38 0.08 21.27
N VAL A 300 16.29 -0.41 20.69
CA VAL A 300 15.40 -1.41 21.31
C VAL A 300 15.13 -2.63 20.41
N CYS A 301 15.41 -2.56 19.11
CA CYS A 301 15.17 -3.60 18.12
C CYS A 301 16.45 -4.02 17.39
N LEU A 302 17.62 -3.96 18.04
CA LEU A 302 18.91 -4.29 17.43
C LEU A 302 18.90 -5.71 16.84
N ALA A 303 18.46 -6.69 17.61
CA ALA A 303 18.41 -8.10 17.21
C ALA A 303 17.44 -8.35 16.04
N GLU A 304 16.31 -7.67 16.02
CA GLU A 304 15.34 -7.75 14.92
C GLU A 304 15.93 -7.20 13.62
N TYR A 305 16.55 -6.04 13.65
CA TYR A 305 17.21 -5.48 12.46
C TYR A 305 18.40 -6.32 12.01
N ALA A 306 19.18 -6.87 12.95
CA ALA A 306 20.26 -7.79 12.64
C ALA A 306 19.74 -9.08 11.99
N THR A 307 18.59 -9.58 12.42
CA THR A 307 17.91 -10.73 11.80
C THR A 307 17.52 -10.42 10.36
N ILE A 308 16.89 -9.26 10.12
CA ILE A 308 16.57 -8.79 8.75
C ILE A 308 17.84 -8.73 7.90
N ALA A 309 18.89 -8.09 8.41
CA ALA A 309 20.17 -7.96 7.69
C ALA A 309 20.73 -9.32 7.23
N ARG A 310 20.80 -10.26 8.16
CA ARG A 310 21.30 -11.61 7.87
C ARG A 310 20.40 -12.37 6.90
N TYR A 311 19.09 -12.20 7.00
CA TYR A 311 18.12 -12.78 6.07
C TYR A 311 18.31 -12.24 4.63
N LEU A 312 18.67 -10.97 4.51
CA LEU A 312 19.03 -10.32 3.25
C LEU A 312 20.45 -10.67 2.75
N GLY A 313 21.18 -11.53 3.47
CA GLY A 313 22.51 -12.00 3.08
C GLY A 313 23.68 -11.18 3.61
N VAL A 314 23.43 -10.20 4.48
CA VAL A 314 24.51 -9.43 5.13
C VAL A 314 25.31 -10.35 6.06
N LYS A 315 26.63 -10.41 5.82
CA LYS A 315 27.59 -11.12 6.68
C LYS A 315 28.12 -10.14 7.71
N ALA A 316 27.95 -10.43 8.98
CA ALA A 316 28.37 -9.57 10.08
C ALA A 316 28.68 -10.41 11.34
N GLU A 317 29.71 -10.00 12.10
CA GLU A 317 30.16 -10.67 13.31
C GLU A 317 29.35 -10.22 14.54
N SER A 318 28.79 -9.00 14.50
CA SER A 318 27.92 -8.48 15.56
C SER A 318 26.58 -7.99 15.02
N ASP A 319 25.63 -7.73 15.90
CA ASP A 319 24.33 -7.19 15.55
C ASP A 319 24.43 -5.73 15.06
N GLU A 320 25.34 -4.94 15.64
CA GLU A 320 25.63 -3.57 15.21
C GLU A 320 26.16 -3.54 13.79
N GLN A 321 27.11 -4.41 13.47
CA GLN A 321 27.63 -4.54 12.09
C GLN A 321 26.53 -5.00 11.12
N ALA A 322 25.68 -5.91 11.54
CA ALA A 322 24.55 -6.35 10.74
C ALA A 322 23.59 -5.19 10.40
N VAL A 323 23.28 -4.35 11.39
CA VAL A 323 22.40 -3.18 11.18
C VAL A 323 23.05 -2.15 10.24
N GLU A 324 24.34 -1.88 10.37
CA GLU A 324 25.02 -1.00 9.39
C GLU A 324 25.00 -1.62 7.98
N GLY A 325 25.14 -2.93 7.86
CA GLY A 325 24.98 -3.66 6.60
C GLY A 325 23.57 -3.55 6.03
N LEU A 326 22.53 -3.61 6.87
CA LEU A 326 21.14 -3.38 6.45
C LEU A 326 20.93 -1.97 5.89
N ILE A 327 21.49 -0.97 6.59
CA ILE A 327 21.44 0.43 6.13
C ILE A 327 22.19 0.58 4.78
N ALA A 328 23.30 -0.15 4.57
CA ALA A 328 23.99 -0.16 3.29
C ALA A 328 23.10 -0.76 2.18
N VAL A 329 22.47 -1.90 2.40
CA VAL A 329 21.51 -2.51 1.46
C VAL A 329 20.40 -1.51 1.11
N TRP A 330 19.83 -0.83 2.12
CA TRP A 330 18.82 0.20 1.90
C TRP A 330 19.34 1.36 1.05
N ASN A 331 20.53 1.86 1.35
CA ASN A 331 21.16 2.94 0.62
C ASN A 331 21.42 2.59 -0.85
N ASP A 332 21.79 1.35 -1.13
CA ASP A 332 21.98 0.86 -2.49
C ASP A 332 20.66 0.80 -3.26
N LEU A 333 19.55 0.37 -2.61
CA LEU A 333 18.22 0.44 -3.19
C LEU A 333 17.82 1.90 -3.50
N MET A 334 18.01 2.82 -2.56
CA MET A 334 17.69 4.25 -2.77
C MET A 334 18.50 4.85 -3.91
N LYS A 335 19.78 4.49 -4.05
CA LYS A 335 20.63 4.89 -5.18
C LYS A 335 20.14 4.31 -6.50
N LEU A 336 19.77 3.02 -6.53
CA LEU A 336 19.24 2.34 -7.72
C LEU A 336 17.97 3.01 -8.26
N VAL A 337 17.05 3.36 -7.37
CA VAL A 337 15.79 4.00 -7.75
C VAL A 337 15.95 5.48 -8.06
N GLY A 338 17.04 6.11 -7.65
CA GLY A 338 17.33 7.53 -7.89
C GLY A 338 16.45 8.47 -7.07
N PHE A 339 16.03 8.03 -5.88
CA PHE A 339 15.18 8.87 -5.02
C PHE A 339 16.01 9.96 -4.31
N PRO A 340 15.42 11.15 -4.14
CA PRO A 340 16.04 12.21 -3.36
C PRO A 340 16.23 11.75 -1.91
N ARG A 341 17.35 12.18 -1.32
CA ARG A 341 17.76 11.77 0.02
C ARG A 341 17.88 12.95 1.00
N CYS A 342 17.64 14.15 0.49
CA CYS A 342 17.72 15.38 1.28
C CYS A 342 16.86 16.48 0.67
N ARG A 343 16.67 17.55 1.42
CA ARG A 343 15.87 18.71 1.04
C ARG A 343 16.30 19.34 -0.30
N SER A 344 17.61 19.49 -0.51
CA SER A 344 18.13 20.09 -1.75
C SER A 344 17.81 19.27 -2.98
N GLU A 345 17.88 17.93 -2.88
CA GLU A 345 17.49 17.02 -3.97
C GLU A 345 15.97 17.01 -4.19
N LEU A 346 15.18 17.24 -3.14
CA LEU A 346 13.73 17.47 -3.21
C LEU A 346 13.37 18.83 -3.81
N LYS A 347 14.36 19.71 -4.03
CA LYS A 347 14.21 21.07 -4.55
C LYS A 347 13.29 21.96 -3.68
N ILE A 348 13.31 21.75 -2.38
CA ILE A 348 12.56 22.55 -1.42
C ILE A 348 13.48 23.66 -0.89
N GLU A 349 13.00 24.90 -0.98
CA GLU A 349 13.70 26.03 -0.40
C GLU A 349 13.87 25.88 1.11
N LYS A 350 15.04 26.25 1.64
CA LYS A 350 15.33 26.12 3.07
C LYS A 350 14.31 26.89 3.94
N ALA A 351 13.89 28.06 3.52
CA ALA A 351 12.91 28.84 4.25
C ALA A 351 11.56 28.11 4.38
N VAL A 352 11.10 27.44 3.31
CA VAL A 352 9.88 26.63 3.32
C VAL A 352 10.02 25.42 4.25
N TRP A 353 11.20 24.77 4.24
CA TRP A 353 11.47 23.65 5.13
C TRP A 353 11.44 24.07 6.60
N ASP A 354 12.16 25.16 6.94
CA ASP A 354 12.26 25.68 8.30
C ASP A 354 10.87 26.14 8.83
N GLU A 355 10.09 26.83 7.99
CA GLU A 355 8.74 27.28 8.35
C GLU A 355 7.80 26.11 8.68
N ASN A 356 7.94 24.99 8.00
CA ASN A 356 7.09 23.82 8.20
C ASN A 356 7.61 22.84 9.25
N LEU A 357 8.83 22.98 9.75
CA LEU A 357 9.49 21.96 10.59
C LEU A 357 8.69 21.61 11.85
N ASP A 358 8.15 22.60 12.56
CA ASP A 358 7.32 22.36 13.75
C ASP A 358 6.02 21.62 13.43
N ALA A 359 5.39 21.94 12.29
CA ALA A 359 4.19 21.26 11.81
C ALA A 359 4.52 19.81 11.40
N LEU A 360 5.64 19.58 10.72
CA LEU A 360 6.12 18.24 10.36
C LEU A 360 6.29 17.36 11.59
N VAL A 361 6.93 17.86 12.65
CA VAL A 361 7.13 17.14 13.91
C VAL A 361 5.79 16.84 14.58
N LYS A 362 4.95 17.86 14.78
CA LYS A 362 3.65 17.72 15.44
C LYS A 362 2.73 16.74 14.69
N ASN A 363 2.64 16.87 13.38
CA ASN A 363 1.78 16.02 12.56
C ASN A 363 2.30 14.58 12.52
N SER A 364 3.64 14.37 12.48
CA SER A 364 4.24 13.03 12.60
C SER A 364 3.85 12.36 13.91
N GLN A 365 3.97 13.06 15.03
CA GLN A 365 3.61 12.53 16.36
C GLN A 365 2.12 12.16 16.47
N ASN A 366 1.26 12.88 15.77
CA ASN A 366 -0.18 12.62 15.74
C ASN A 366 -0.59 11.55 14.72
N ASP A 367 0.30 11.15 13.81
CA ASP A 367 -0.02 10.13 12.81
C ASP A 367 -0.21 8.76 13.46
N ALA A 368 -1.23 8.03 12.97
CA ALA A 368 -1.55 6.70 13.50
C ALA A 368 -0.41 5.69 13.34
N ALA A 369 0.42 5.83 12.31
CA ALA A 369 1.57 4.98 12.07
C ALA A 369 2.61 5.09 13.19
N MET A 370 2.83 6.29 13.72
CA MET A 370 3.77 6.51 14.82
C MET A 370 3.44 5.67 16.06
N LYS A 371 2.16 5.37 16.27
CA LYS A 371 1.72 4.53 17.40
C LYS A 371 2.23 3.09 17.30
N GLY A 372 2.55 2.60 16.11
CA GLY A 372 3.10 1.26 15.87
C GLY A 372 4.61 1.17 16.05
N ASN A 373 5.31 2.30 16.10
CA ASN A 373 6.77 2.30 16.22
C ASN A 373 7.25 1.58 17.50
N PRO A 374 8.34 0.80 17.44
CA PRO A 374 8.79 0.00 18.58
C PRO A 374 9.17 0.83 19.79
N ILE A 375 9.64 2.06 19.60
CA ILE A 375 9.94 3.02 20.65
C ILE A 375 9.11 4.29 20.45
N LYS A 376 8.66 4.89 21.53
CA LYS A 376 8.06 6.23 21.48
C LYS A 376 9.17 7.26 21.30
N LEU A 377 9.20 7.88 20.12
CA LEU A 377 10.14 8.95 19.80
C LEU A 377 9.70 10.25 20.47
N THR A 378 10.66 11.02 20.97
CA THR A 378 10.45 12.38 21.45
C THR A 378 10.32 13.36 20.28
N ASP A 379 9.82 14.58 20.53
CA ASP A 379 9.72 15.60 19.50
C ASP A 379 11.10 15.97 18.95
N ASP A 380 12.16 15.99 19.80
CA ASP A 380 13.53 16.25 19.37
C ASP A 380 14.07 15.13 18.47
N GLU A 381 13.74 13.87 18.73
CA GLU A 381 14.13 12.74 17.89
C GLU A 381 13.42 12.77 16.53
N VAL A 382 12.12 13.08 16.51
CA VAL A 382 11.37 13.27 15.27
C VAL A 382 11.90 14.50 14.50
N ARG A 383 12.20 15.58 15.20
CA ARG A 383 12.87 16.76 14.61
C ARG A 383 14.22 16.38 14.01
N GLY A 384 15.00 15.54 14.70
CA GLY A 384 16.27 14.99 14.23
C GLY A 384 16.16 14.27 12.88
N ILE A 385 15.06 13.53 12.63
CA ILE A 385 14.80 12.90 11.33
C ILE A 385 14.77 13.99 10.23
N PHE A 386 14.01 15.05 10.42
CA PHE A 386 13.87 16.11 9.42
C PHE A 386 15.13 16.97 9.27
N THR A 387 15.81 17.30 10.38
CA THR A 387 17.05 18.10 10.31
C THR A 387 18.20 17.35 9.67
N THR A 388 18.26 16.02 9.77
CA THR A 388 19.22 15.19 9.03
C THR A 388 19.00 15.27 7.52
N LEU A 389 17.78 15.53 7.09
CA LEU A 389 17.42 15.70 5.68
C LEU A 389 17.67 17.13 5.16
N ASP A 390 17.92 18.11 6.04
CA ASP A 390 18.17 19.51 5.68
C ASP A 390 19.60 19.73 5.20
N ARG A 391 19.98 19.16 4.06
CA ARG A 391 21.29 19.33 3.42
C ARG A 391 21.16 19.42 1.90
#